data_a66c2655ab2e06690d121a707b82eeb4
#
_entry.id   a66c2655ab2e06690d121a707b82eeb4
#
_cell.length_a   1.000
_cell.length_b   1.000
_cell.length_c   1.000
_cell.angle_alpha   90.00
_cell.angle_beta   90.00
_cell.angle_gamma   90.00
#
_symmetry.space_group_name_H-M   'P 1'
#
loop_
_entity.id
_entity.type
_entity.pdbx_description
1 polymer ?
#
loop_
_entity_poly.entity_id
_entity_poly.type
_entity_poly.pdbx_seq_one_letter_code
_entity_poly.pdbx_strand_id
1 'polypeptide(L)' 'MSVLIEVMQSGQPWAAERAQYALQVHESVGAGLLSGSEAKEILEDLISTEKLQEAAADQQVTAALVFGVTQLISMY' A
#
# COMPACT_ATOMS: atom_id res chain seq x y z
N MET A 1 3.48 8.64 -4.11
CA MET A 1 3.82 8.72 -2.67
C MET A 1 2.87 9.60 -1.89
N SER A 2 2.55 10.79 -2.41
CA SER A 2 1.59 11.68 -1.75
C SER A 2 0.21 11.04 -1.54
N VAL A 3 -0.24 10.18 -2.45
CA VAL A 3 -1.51 9.46 -2.33
C VAL A 3 -1.52 8.57 -1.08
N LEU A 4 -0.42 7.86 -0.81
CA LEU A 4 -0.32 7.01 0.38
C LEU A 4 -0.29 7.84 1.66
N ILE A 5 0.35 9.00 1.63
CA ILE A 5 0.35 9.93 2.76
C ILE A 5 -1.07 10.43 3.03
N GLU A 6 -1.83 10.75 2.00
CA GLU A 6 -3.23 11.15 2.11
C GLU A 6 -4.07 10.03 2.74
N VAL A 7 -3.83 8.78 2.34
CA VAL A 7 -4.51 7.61 2.92
C VAL A 7 -4.17 7.49 4.42
N MET A 8 -2.93 7.73 4.80
CA MET A 8 -2.51 7.71 6.20
C MET A 8 -3.24 8.76 7.04
N GLN A 9 -3.64 9.86 6.42
CA GLN A 9 -4.32 10.97 7.07
C GLN A 9 -5.85 10.88 6.95
N SER A 10 -6.37 9.83 6.37
CA SER A 10 -7.80 9.69 6.07
C SER A 10 -8.67 9.45 7.31
N GLY A 11 -8.08 9.12 8.45
CA GLY A 11 -8.82 8.77 9.65
C GLY A 11 -9.33 7.32 9.66
N GLN A 12 -8.92 6.51 8.70
CA GLN A 12 -9.28 5.09 8.61
C GLN A 12 -8.09 4.25 9.08
N PRO A 13 -8.09 3.70 10.30
CA PRO A 13 -6.93 2.97 10.83
C PRO A 13 -6.45 1.83 9.94
N TRP A 14 -7.38 1.06 9.37
CA TRP A 14 -7.04 -0.06 8.48
C TRP A 14 -6.26 0.39 7.25
N ALA A 15 -6.66 1.53 6.68
CA ALA A 15 -6.02 2.08 5.48
C ALA A 15 -4.68 2.73 5.83
N ALA A 16 -4.64 3.45 6.94
CA ALA A 16 -3.41 4.09 7.41
C ALA A 16 -2.31 3.06 7.69
N GLU A 17 -2.65 1.95 8.33
CA GLU A 17 -1.70 0.87 8.59
C GLU A 17 -1.16 0.26 7.31
N ARG A 18 -2.03 0.02 6.33
CA ARG A 18 -1.62 -0.55 5.05
C ARG A 18 -0.74 0.41 4.26
N ALA A 19 -1.09 1.69 4.23
CA ALA A 19 -0.29 2.71 3.55
C ALA A 19 1.09 2.84 4.18
N GLN A 20 1.16 2.84 5.51
CA GLN A 20 2.41 2.89 6.25
C GLN A 20 3.28 1.66 5.92
N TYR A 21 2.68 0.47 5.91
CA TYR A 21 3.39 -0.76 5.59
C TYR A 21 3.96 -0.71 4.17
N ALA A 22 3.18 -0.23 3.20
CA ALA A 22 3.64 -0.08 1.82
C ALA A 22 4.85 0.85 1.73
N LEU A 23 4.85 1.96 2.45
CA LEU A 23 5.97 2.88 2.48
C LEU A 23 7.20 2.25 3.14
N GLN A 24 7.01 1.46 4.18
CA GLN A 24 8.11 0.71 4.83
C GLN A 24 8.74 -0.30 3.87
N VAL A 25 7.92 -1.00 3.07
CA VAL A 25 8.42 -1.92 2.05
C VAL A 25 9.26 -1.17 1.02
N HIS A 26 8.78 -0.02 0.58
CA HIS A 26 9.51 0.82 -0.37
C HIS A 26 10.86 1.27 0.20
N GLU A 27 10.90 1.71 1.45
CA GLU A 27 12.13 2.09 2.13
C GLU A 27 13.10 0.91 2.25
N SER A 28 12.58 -0.28 2.53
CA SER A 28 13.41 -1.49 2.63
C SER A 28 14.09 -1.85 1.32
N VAL A 29 13.42 -1.62 0.19
CA VAL A 29 14.04 -1.80 -1.13
C VAL A 29 15.17 -0.79 -1.31
N GLY A 30 14.93 0.47 -0.99
CA GLY A 30 15.94 1.52 -1.08
C GLY A 30 17.15 1.27 -0.19
N ALA A 31 16.95 0.61 0.95
CA ALA A 31 18.02 0.25 1.89
C ALA A 31 18.72 -1.06 1.53
N GLY A 32 18.29 -1.76 0.48
CA GLY A 32 18.87 -3.04 0.08
C GLY A 32 18.45 -4.24 0.92
N LEU A 33 17.42 -4.09 1.74
CA LEU A 33 16.90 -5.16 2.61
C LEU A 33 15.92 -6.10 1.89
N LEU A 34 15.28 -5.62 0.84
CA LEU A 34 14.37 -6.39 0.00
C LEU A 34 14.73 -6.20 -1.47
N SER A 35 14.56 -7.26 -2.27
CA SER A 35 14.65 -7.14 -3.72
C SER A 35 13.36 -6.53 -4.27
N GLY A 36 13.40 -6.02 -5.49
CA GLY A 36 12.21 -5.51 -6.17
C GLY A 36 11.13 -6.57 -6.31
N SER A 37 11.50 -7.82 -6.63
CA SER A 37 10.55 -8.94 -6.75
C SER A 37 9.87 -9.26 -5.43
N GLU A 38 10.61 -9.26 -4.33
CA GLU A 38 10.05 -9.50 -3.00
C GLU A 38 9.08 -8.40 -2.60
N ALA A 39 9.46 -7.15 -2.84
CA ALA A 39 8.62 -6.00 -2.55
C ALA A 39 7.33 -6.04 -3.36
N LYS A 40 7.43 -6.39 -4.63
CA LYS A 40 6.27 -6.50 -5.52
C LYS A 40 5.26 -7.52 -5.00
N GLU A 41 5.73 -8.70 -4.59
CA GLU A 41 4.88 -9.74 -4.02
C GLU A 41 4.16 -9.27 -2.76
N ILE A 42 4.89 -8.63 -1.86
CA ILE A 42 4.33 -8.11 -0.60
C ILE A 42 3.26 -7.05 -0.89
N LEU A 43 3.55 -6.12 -1.80
CA LEU A 43 2.63 -5.05 -2.16
C LEU A 43 1.38 -5.57 -2.86
N GLU A 44 1.52 -6.55 -3.74
CA GLU A 44 0.38 -7.19 -4.41
C GLU A 44 -0.54 -7.89 -3.41
N ASP A 45 0.03 -8.59 -2.44
CA ASP A 45 -0.74 -9.24 -1.38
C ASP A 45 -1.48 -8.21 -0.53
N LEU A 46 -0.86 -7.08 -0.26
CA LEU A 46 -1.43 -6.02 0.58
C LEU A 46 -2.74 -5.47 0.02
N ILE A 47 -2.87 -5.42 -1.29
CA ILE A 47 -4.07 -4.91 -1.98
C ILE A 47 -4.91 -6.03 -2.62
N SER A 48 -4.68 -7.28 -2.24
CA SER A 48 -5.49 -8.39 -2.74
C SER A 48 -6.95 -8.22 -2.32
N THR A 49 -7.87 -8.73 -3.12
CA THR A 49 -9.32 -8.64 -2.86
C THR A 49 -9.66 -9.15 -1.47
N GLU A 50 -9.04 -10.25 -1.07
CA GLU A 50 -9.25 -10.86 0.23
C GLU A 50 -8.89 -9.92 1.39
N LYS A 51 -7.76 -9.21 1.25
CA LYS A 51 -7.30 -8.25 2.26
C LYS A 51 -8.13 -6.98 2.30
N LEU A 52 -8.80 -6.65 1.20
CA LEU A 52 -9.58 -5.42 1.08
C LEU A 52 -11.07 -5.62 1.38
N GLN A 53 -11.53 -6.82 1.68
CA GLN A 53 -12.94 -7.07 1.99
C GLN A 53 -13.45 -6.24 3.16
N GLU A 54 -12.62 -6.05 4.16
CA GLU A 54 -12.96 -5.23 5.34
C GLU A 54 -13.11 -3.76 4.98
N ALA A 55 -12.50 -3.36 3.87
CA ALA A 55 -12.44 -1.97 3.42
C ALA A 55 -13.61 -1.58 2.53
N ALA A 56 -14.52 -2.50 2.24
CA ALA A 56 -15.59 -2.30 1.27
C ALA A 56 -16.54 -1.14 1.64
N ALA A 57 -16.53 -0.71 2.90
CA ALA A 57 -17.39 0.38 3.37
C ALA A 57 -16.93 1.76 2.90
N ASP A 58 -15.65 1.94 2.56
CA ASP A 58 -15.12 3.22 2.08
C ASP A 58 -14.39 3.03 0.77
N GLN A 59 -15.14 3.15 -0.31
CA GLN A 59 -14.62 2.94 -1.66
C GLN A 59 -13.58 3.98 -2.05
N GLN A 60 -13.71 5.20 -1.56
CA GLN A 60 -12.81 6.29 -1.92
C GLN A 60 -11.41 6.07 -1.32
N VAL A 61 -11.35 5.70 -0.05
CA VAL A 61 -10.08 5.41 0.61
C VAL A 61 -9.47 4.13 0.04
N THR A 62 -10.29 3.12 -0.22
CA THR A 62 -9.85 1.87 -0.84
C THR A 62 -9.23 2.12 -2.21
N ALA A 63 -9.88 2.93 -3.05
CA ALA A 63 -9.37 3.26 -4.38
C ALA A 63 -8.04 4.02 -4.29
N ALA A 64 -7.92 4.96 -3.36
CA ALA A 64 -6.69 5.71 -3.15
C ALA A 64 -5.54 4.80 -2.70
N LEU A 65 -5.82 3.88 -1.78
CA LEU A 65 -4.82 2.92 -1.31
C LEU A 65 -4.33 2.02 -2.44
N VAL A 66 -5.25 1.45 -3.21
CA VAL A 66 -4.92 0.58 -4.36
C VAL A 66 -4.11 1.36 -5.39
N PHE A 67 -4.51 2.58 -5.69
CA PHE A 67 -3.78 3.42 -6.64
C PHE A 67 -2.35 3.69 -6.19
N GLY A 68 -2.17 4.08 -4.93
CA GLY A 68 -0.85 4.39 -4.38
C GLY A 68 0.07 3.17 -4.34
N VAL A 69 -0.46 2.02 -3.90
CA VAL A 69 0.32 0.77 -3.86
C VAL A 69 0.65 0.29 -5.27
N THR A 70 -0.29 0.42 -6.21
CA THR A 70 -0.05 0.04 -7.62
C THR A 70 1.07 0.89 -8.23
N GLN A 71 1.14 2.16 -7.89
CA GLN A 71 2.25 3.01 -8.34
C GLN A 71 3.59 2.51 -7.83
N LEU A 72 3.66 2.07 -6.57
CA LEU A 72 4.89 1.48 -6.03
C LEU A 72 5.25 0.18 -6.75
N ILE A 73 4.27 -0.68 -6.99
CA ILE A 73 4.47 -1.94 -7.71
C ILE A 73 5.08 -1.69 -9.09
N SER A 74 4.62 -0.66 -9.78
CA SER A 74 5.10 -0.33 -11.13
C SER A 74 6.57 0.13 -11.15
N MET A 75 7.13 0.49 -10.01
CA MET A 75 8.54 0.88 -9.89
C MET A 75 9.48 -0.32 -9.79
N TYR A 76 8.96 -1.48 -9.56
CA TYR A 76 9.74 -2.71 -9.39
C TYR A 76 9.44 -3.70 -10.49
#